data_8e1e5bd178c2a3e9a13db010ed197531
#
_entry.id   8e1e5bd178c2a3e9a13db010ed197531
#
_cell.length_a   1.000
_cell.length_b   1.000
_cell.length_c   1.000
_cell.angle_alpha   90.00
_cell.angle_beta   90.00
_cell.angle_gamma   90.00
#
_symmetry.space_group_name_H-M   'P 1'
#
loop_
_entity.id
_entity.type
_entity.pdbx_description
1 polymer ?
#
loop_
_entity_poly.entity_id
_entity_poly.type
_entity_poly.pdbx_seq_one_letter_code
_entity_poly.pdbx_strand_id
1 'polypeptide(L)'
;MKDKTQYEAFMEELQKIVENFRIRVAEIGEIFSKLLPDIEITEGEEDTWEMKCPYKYGDNHYCVQSSGDVFSDSWRDIEADYSFFSQGNIFKTKQAAELEAKRRNLLTRFRAFRDECNNGWKPDWRKNDAKYYFYISSTDGEIGINDIYFYEAFPLFGYFKNEEDAQRAIDLFGDEIKELFVDCEAQ
;
A
#
# COMPACT_ATOMS: atom_id res chain seq x y z
N MET A 1 24.15 -41.54 -3.33
CA MET A 1 25.53 -40.98 -3.19
C MET A 1 25.99 -40.19 -4.43
N LYS A 2 25.47 -40.45 -5.66
CA LYS A 2 25.88 -39.70 -6.88
C LYS A 2 25.41 -38.25 -6.93
N ASP A 3 24.25 -37.91 -6.31
CA ASP A 3 23.66 -36.55 -6.40
C ASP A 3 24.38 -35.51 -5.55
N LYS A 4 24.99 -35.92 -4.42
CA LYS A 4 25.68 -34.98 -3.52
C LYS A 4 26.99 -34.44 -4.13
N THR A 5 27.69 -35.28 -4.86
CA THR A 5 28.95 -34.88 -5.53
C THR A 5 28.72 -33.95 -6.72
N GLN A 6 27.61 -34.12 -7.43
CA GLN A 6 27.23 -33.26 -8.55
C GLN A 6 26.80 -31.86 -8.06
N TYR A 7 26.07 -31.82 -6.93
CA TYR A 7 25.66 -30.56 -6.30
C TYR A 7 26.87 -29.78 -5.76
N GLU A 8 27.81 -30.46 -5.10
CA GLU A 8 29.04 -29.84 -4.61
C GLU A 8 29.89 -29.24 -5.73
N ALA A 9 30.06 -29.98 -6.84
CA ALA A 9 30.75 -29.48 -8.03
C ALA A 9 30.06 -28.29 -8.68
N PHE A 10 28.71 -28.29 -8.73
CA PHE A 10 27.92 -27.17 -9.23
C PHE A 10 28.10 -25.92 -8.35
N MET A 11 28.07 -26.07 -7.03
CA MET A 11 28.26 -24.96 -6.09
C MET A 11 29.69 -24.37 -6.16
N GLU A 12 30.69 -25.18 -6.33
CA GLU A 12 32.06 -24.70 -6.56
C GLU A 12 32.21 -23.88 -7.85
N GLU A 13 31.55 -24.32 -8.93
CA GLU A 13 31.57 -23.60 -10.19
C GLU A 13 30.79 -22.28 -10.10
N LEU A 14 29.67 -22.28 -9.39
CA LEU A 14 28.89 -21.07 -9.12
C LEU A 14 29.69 -20.04 -8.30
N GLN A 15 30.44 -20.49 -7.28
CA GLN A 15 31.31 -19.62 -6.50
C GLN A 15 32.42 -18.98 -7.35
N LYS A 16 33.03 -19.73 -8.27
CA LYS A 16 34.04 -19.20 -9.21
C LYS A 16 33.43 -18.13 -10.13
N ILE A 17 32.22 -18.35 -10.62
CA ILE A 17 31.52 -17.38 -11.47
C ILE A 17 31.27 -16.08 -10.69
N VAL A 18 30.77 -16.17 -9.46
CA VAL A 18 30.51 -15.02 -8.60
C VAL A 18 31.80 -14.25 -8.30
N GLU A 19 32.91 -14.95 -8.00
CA GLU A 19 34.18 -14.31 -7.71
C GLU A 19 34.76 -13.62 -8.95
N ASN A 20 34.70 -14.24 -10.10
CA ASN A 20 35.12 -13.64 -11.37
C ASN A 20 34.27 -12.40 -11.70
N PHE A 21 32.96 -12.43 -11.40
CA PHE A 21 32.09 -11.26 -11.58
C PHE A 21 32.50 -10.12 -10.67
N ARG A 22 32.80 -10.38 -9.39
CA ARG A 22 33.27 -9.38 -8.43
C ARG A 22 34.57 -8.71 -8.89
N ILE A 23 35.53 -9.50 -9.37
CA ILE A 23 36.79 -8.99 -9.88
C ILE A 23 36.55 -8.06 -11.07
N ARG A 24 35.74 -8.46 -12.03
CA ARG A 24 35.41 -7.62 -13.20
C ARG A 24 34.67 -6.33 -12.84
N VAL A 25 33.78 -6.35 -11.87
CA VAL A 25 33.13 -5.15 -11.40
C VAL A 25 34.11 -4.21 -10.74
N ALA A 26 35.06 -4.72 -9.95
CA ALA A 26 36.12 -3.92 -9.35
C ALA A 26 37.05 -3.28 -10.41
N GLU A 27 37.46 -4.05 -11.44
CA GLU A 27 38.23 -3.54 -12.56
C GLU A 27 37.51 -2.41 -13.33
N ILE A 28 36.22 -2.57 -13.57
CA ILE A 28 35.39 -1.54 -14.18
C ILE A 28 35.35 -0.29 -13.29
N GLY A 29 35.17 -0.46 -11.98
CA GLY A 29 35.21 0.64 -11.01
C GLY A 29 36.54 1.41 -11.03
N GLU A 30 37.66 0.72 -11.10
CA GLU A 30 38.99 1.36 -11.24
C GLU A 30 39.15 2.13 -12.57
N ILE A 31 38.62 1.60 -13.67
CA ILE A 31 38.62 2.29 -14.97
C ILE A 31 37.79 3.55 -14.91
N PHE A 32 36.59 3.50 -14.32
CA PHE A 32 35.74 4.66 -14.13
C PHE A 32 36.40 5.73 -13.24
N SER A 33 37.03 5.35 -12.13
CA SER A 33 37.73 6.28 -11.25
C SER A 33 38.90 7.00 -11.93
N LYS A 34 39.57 6.33 -12.88
CA LYS A 34 40.66 6.91 -13.66
C LYS A 34 40.20 7.83 -14.79
N LEU A 35 39.04 7.53 -15.38
CA LEU A 35 38.46 8.30 -16.50
C LEU A 35 37.65 9.53 -16.02
N LEU A 36 37.13 9.47 -14.80
CA LEU A 36 36.25 10.48 -14.21
C LEU A 36 36.71 10.82 -12.77
N PRO A 37 37.93 11.39 -12.61
CA PRO A 37 38.55 11.61 -11.30
C PRO A 37 37.76 12.60 -10.39
N ASP A 38 36.84 13.39 -10.95
CA ASP A 38 36.04 14.39 -10.22
C ASP A 38 34.62 13.89 -9.90
N ILE A 39 34.29 12.66 -10.26
CA ILE A 39 33.02 12.05 -9.86
C ILE A 39 33.28 11.20 -8.62
N GLU A 40 33.03 11.76 -7.45
CA GLU A 40 32.75 10.93 -6.28
C GLU A 40 31.52 10.07 -6.62
N ILE A 41 31.76 8.77 -6.86
CA ILE A 41 30.68 7.78 -6.81
C ILE A 41 30.33 7.67 -5.33
N THR A 42 29.50 8.59 -4.86
CA THR A 42 28.72 8.31 -3.65
C THR A 42 27.88 7.10 -4.01
N GLU A 43 28.12 5.97 -3.35
CA GLU A 43 27.10 4.93 -3.26
C GLU A 43 25.83 5.70 -2.87
N GLY A 44 24.91 5.84 -3.83
CA GLY A 44 23.68 6.55 -3.58
C GLY A 44 23.06 5.84 -2.39
N GLU A 45 23.00 6.53 -1.24
CA GLU A 45 22.13 6.08 -0.17
C GLU A 45 20.78 5.89 -0.86
N GLU A 46 20.39 4.64 -1.11
CA GLU A 46 19.02 4.36 -1.50
C GLU A 46 18.18 5.00 -0.42
N ASP A 47 17.42 6.04 -0.79
CA ASP A 47 16.49 6.71 0.12
C ASP A 47 15.38 5.72 0.47
N THR A 48 15.75 4.75 1.32
CA THR A 48 14.85 3.71 1.81
C THR A 48 14.12 4.26 3.01
N TRP A 49 12.88 4.72 2.76
CA TRP A 49 12.01 5.09 3.85
C TRP A 49 11.56 3.84 4.60
N GLU A 50 11.79 3.80 5.91
CA GLU A 50 11.29 2.78 6.81
C GLU A 50 10.27 3.36 7.80
N MET A 51 9.17 2.65 8.00
CA MET A 51 8.17 3.01 8.98
C MET A 51 8.72 2.82 10.40
N LYS A 52 8.95 3.92 11.12
CA LYS A 52 9.46 3.89 12.49
C LYS A 52 8.33 3.71 13.50
N CYS A 53 8.48 2.74 14.39
CA CYS A 53 7.55 2.54 15.49
C CYS A 53 7.67 3.69 16.51
N PRO A 54 6.58 4.40 16.83
CA PRO A 54 6.60 5.51 17.78
C PRO A 54 6.38 5.07 19.22
N TYR A 55 6.06 3.78 19.46
CA TYR A 55 5.71 3.24 20.77
C TYR A 55 6.93 2.72 21.54
N LYS A 56 6.89 2.85 22.86
CA LYS A 56 7.88 2.33 23.81
C LYS A 56 7.22 1.38 24.78
N TYR A 57 8.01 0.51 25.41
CA TYR A 57 7.52 -0.41 26.43
C TYR A 57 6.67 0.31 27.48
N GLY A 58 5.44 -0.17 27.70
CA GLY A 58 4.47 0.37 28.63
C GLY A 58 3.54 1.46 28.04
N ASP A 59 3.74 1.91 26.81
CA ASP A 59 2.83 2.87 26.17
C ASP A 59 1.47 2.24 25.93
N ASN A 60 0.41 2.92 26.34
CA ASN A 60 -0.95 2.48 26.06
C ASN A 60 -1.36 2.83 24.63
N HIS A 61 -2.09 1.93 24.02
CA HIS A 61 -2.63 2.08 22.66
C HIS A 61 -3.98 1.39 22.51
N TYR A 62 -4.62 1.59 21.35
CA TYR A 62 -5.86 0.92 20.96
C TYR A 62 -5.63 0.10 19.72
N CYS A 63 -6.20 -1.12 19.70
CA CYS A 63 -6.08 -2.04 18.58
C CYS A 63 -7.44 -2.28 17.94
N VAL A 64 -7.45 -2.43 16.60
CA VAL A 64 -8.60 -2.94 15.84
C VAL A 64 -8.40 -4.44 15.60
N GLN A 65 -9.35 -5.25 16.06
CA GLN A 65 -9.38 -6.70 15.82
C GLN A 65 -9.92 -7.03 14.42
N SER A 66 -9.76 -8.28 14.03
CA SER A 66 -10.33 -8.80 12.78
C SER A 66 -11.88 -8.77 12.74
N SER A 67 -12.53 -8.75 13.91
CA SER A 67 -13.98 -8.55 14.04
C SER A 67 -14.42 -7.10 13.83
N GLY A 68 -13.49 -6.15 13.85
CA GLY A 68 -13.76 -4.71 13.89
C GLY A 68 -13.90 -4.12 15.29
N ASP A 69 -13.81 -4.96 16.33
CA ASP A 69 -13.85 -4.48 17.72
C ASP A 69 -12.57 -3.74 18.08
N VAL A 70 -12.71 -2.71 18.93
CA VAL A 70 -11.60 -1.92 19.45
C VAL A 70 -11.34 -2.26 20.90
N PHE A 71 -10.10 -2.55 21.23
CA PHE A 71 -9.67 -2.80 22.61
C PHE A 71 -8.40 -2.01 22.95
N SER A 72 -8.16 -1.77 24.23
CA SER A 72 -6.93 -1.17 24.73
C SER A 72 -5.90 -2.23 25.08
N ASP A 73 -4.64 -1.99 24.75
CA ASP A 73 -3.49 -2.81 25.15
C ASP A 73 -2.30 -1.90 25.48
N SER A 74 -1.22 -2.49 25.98
CA SER A 74 0.03 -1.81 26.28
C SER A 74 1.15 -2.41 25.45
N TRP A 75 2.02 -1.56 24.93
CA TRP A 75 3.19 -1.97 24.14
C TRP A 75 4.17 -2.78 24.99
N ARG A 76 4.45 -4.00 24.59
CA ARG A 76 5.33 -4.95 25.32
C ARG A 76 6.66 -5.19 24.64
N ASP A 77 6.88 -4.56 23.49
CA ASP A 77 8.08 -4.71 22.68
C ASP A 77 8.30 -6.15 22.18
N ILE A 78 7.20 -6.83 21.83
CA ILE A 78 7.20 -8.20 21.33
C ILE A 78 6.80 -8.25 19.85
N GLU A 79 7.13 -9.35 19.16
CA GLU A 79 6.86 -9.54 17.72
C GLU A 79 5.39 -9.29 17.33
N ALA A 80 4.45 -9.67 18.21
CA ALA A 80 3.03 -9.42 17.97
C ALA A 80 2.69 -7.93 17.90
N ASP A 81 3.29 -7.10 18.76
CA ASP A 81 3.07 -5.65 18.77
C ASP A 81 3.57 -5.02 17.47
N TYR A 82 4.76 -5.41 17.01
CA TYR A 82 5.31 -4.97 15.73
C TYR A 82 4.48 -5.45 14.53
N SER A 83 3.95 -6.66 14.59
CA SER A 83 3.05 -7.18 13.54
C SER A 83 1.75 -6.38 13.47
N PHE A 84 1.12 -6.05 14.60
CA PHE A 84 -0.06 -5.19 14.64
C PHE A 84 0.24 -3.78 14.15
N PHE A 85 1.39 -3.22 14.53
CA PHE A 85 1.82 -1.90 14.09
C PHE A 85 2.06 -1.85 12.58
N SER A 86 2.83 -2.79 12.04
CA SER A 86 3.15 -2.83 10.61
C SER A 86 1.92 -2.99 9.70
N GLN A 87 0.85 -3.58 10.23
CA GLN A 87 -0.43 -3.71 9.52
C GLN A 87 -1.39 -2.53 9.75
N GLY A 88 -0.96 -1.50 10.48
CA GLY A 88 -1.79 -0.33 10.75
C GLY A 88 -2.96 -0.62 11.71
N ASN A 89 -2.80 -1.57 12.62
CA ASN A 89 -3.84 -1.98 13.57
C ASN A 89 -3.71 -1.32 14.95
N ILE A 90 -2.75 -0.42 15.13
CA ILE A 90 -2.46 0.27 16.42
C ILE A 90 -2.71 1.77 16.28
N PHE A 91 -3.42 2.35 17.25
CA PHE A 91 -3.84 3.74 17.28
C PHE A 91 -3.57 4.37 18.65
N LYS A 92 -3.26 5.66 18.66
CA LYS A 92 -3.03 6.41 19.92
C LYS A 92 -4.32 6.68 20.72
N THR A 93 -5.44 6.77 20.03
CA THR A 93 -6.75 7.07 20.64
C THR A 93 -7.81 6.05 20.25
N LYS A 94 -8.78 5.87 21.14
CA LYS A 94 -9.93 4.99 20.87
C LYS A 94 -10.74 5.47 19.66
N GLN A 95 -10.93 6.78 19.56
CA GLN A 95 -11.69 7.39 18.48
C GLN A 95 -11.04 7.10 17.11
N ALA A 96 -9.70 7.22 17.01
CA ALA A 96 -8.99 6.91 15.77
C ALA A 96 -9.12 5.42 15.39
N ALA A 97 -9.07 4.51 16.37
CA ALA A 97 -9.28 3.08 16.13
C ALA A 97 -10.71 2.78 15.70
N GLU A 98 -11.72 3.37 16.35
CA GLU A 98 -13.14 3.20 16.00
C GLU A 98 -13.43 3.77 14.59
N LEU A 99 -12.88 4.92 14.25
CA LEU A 99 -13.00 5.51 12.92
C LEU A 99 -12.41 4.59 11.85
N GLU A 100 -11.20 4.10 12.07
CA GLU A 100 -10.56 3.18 11.13
C GLU A 100 -11.34 1.86 10.99
N ALA A 101 -11.86 1.29 12.07
CA ALA A 101 -12.71 0.10 12.02
C ALA A 101 -13.96 0.33 11.14
N LYS A 102 -14.62 1.46 11.28
CA LYS A 102 -15.77 1.87 10.44
C LYS A 102 -15.37 2.03 8.97
N ARG A 103 -14.25 2.72 8.69
CA ARG A 103 -13.71 2.90 7.34
C ARG A 103 -13.45 1.56 6.64
N ARG A 104 -12.84 0.61 7.34
CA ARG A 104 -12.56 -0.75 6.81
C ARG A 104 -13.85 -1.50 6.49
N ASN A 105 -14.84 -1.42 7.37
CA ASN A 105 -16.15 -2.02 7.15
C ASN A 105 -16.85 -1.43 5.93
N LEU A 106 -16.91 -0.11 5.82
CA LEU A 106 -17.48 0.59 4.66
C LEU A 106 -16.76 0.17 3.37
N LEU A 107 -15.44 0.22 3.34
CA LEU A 107 -14.66 -0.16 2.14
C LEU A 107 -14.91 -1.63 1.74
N THR A 108 -15.11 -2.52 2.69
CA THR A 108 -15.41 -3.94 2.41
C THR A 108 -16.77 -4.09 1.74
N ARG A 109 -17.82 -3.45 2.29
CA ARG A 109 -19.17 -3.49 1.72
C ARG A 109 -19.23 -2.79 0.36
N PHE A 110 -18.56 -1.65 0.25
CA PHE A 110 -18.50 -0.89 -0.99
C PHE A 110 -17.82 -1.71 -2.12
N ARG A 111 -16.69 -2.32 -1.83
CA ARG A 111 -15.98 -3.16 -2.81
C ARG A 111 -16.83 -4.34 -3.26
N ALA A 112 -17.53 -4.99 -2.34
CA ALA A 112 -18.44 -6.08 -2.68
C ALA A 112 -19.55 -5.61 -3.64
N PHE A 113 -20.19 -4.47 -3.34
CA PHE A 113 -21.22 -3.86 -4.22
C PHE A 113 -20.64 -3.51 -5.60
N ARG A 114 -19.50 -2.80 -5.64
CA ARG A 114 -18.84 -2.41 -6.89
C ARG A 114 -18.50 -3.64 -7.75
N ASP A 115 -17.94 -4.66 -7.14
CA ASP A 115 -17.51 -5.87 -7.85
C ASP A 115 -18.70 -6.66 -8.38
N GLU A 116 -19.84 -6.67 -7.68
CA GLU A 116 -21.11 -7.21 -8.15
C GLU A 116 -21.62 -6.42 -9.36
N CYS A 117 -21.70 -5.10 -9.29
CA CYS A 117 -22.11 -4.23 -10.40
C CYS A 117 -21.21 -4.40 -11.62
N ASN A 118 -19.89 -4.43 -11.42
CA ASN A 118 -18.92 -4.60 -12.48
C ASN A 118 -18.93 -6.00 -13.11
N ASN A 119 -19.48 -7.02 -12.45
CA ASN A 119 -19.61 -8.38 -12.96
C ASN A 119 -18.34 -8.91 -13.65
N GLY A 120 -17.18 -8.80 -12.95
CA GLY A 120 -15.88 -9.23 -13.45
C GLY A 120 -15.21 -8.27 -14.44
N TRP A 121 -15.84 -7.15 -14.78
CA TRP A 121 -15.20 -6.10 -15.56
C TRP A 121 -14.02 -5.49 -14.79
N LYS A 122 -12.93 -5.20 -15.53
CA LYS A 122 -11.76 -4.48 -15.03
C LYS A 122 -11.43 -3.35 -16.00
N PRO A 123 -10.94 -2.19 -15.51
CA PRO A 123 -10.49 -1.11 -16.37
C PRO A 123 -9.42 -1.58 -17.35
N ASP A 124 -9.61 -1.31 -18.63
CA ASP A 124 -8.59 -1.49 -19.67
C ASP A 124 -8.16 -0.11 -20.19
N TRP A 125 -6.96 0.31 -19.82
CA TRP A 125 -6.43 1.65 -20.15
C TRP A 125 -6.00 1.81 -21.60
N ARG A 126 -5.99 0.72 -22.39
CA ARG A 126 -5.73 0.75 -23.83
C ARG A 126 -6.99 1.02 -24.63
N LYS A 127 -8.18 0.99 -23.99
CA LYS A 127 -9.47 1.24 -24.63
C LYS A 127 -10.01 2.60 -24.25
N ASN A 128 -10.66 3.24 -25.23
CA ASN A 128 -11.33 4.52 -25.06
C ASN A 128 -12.76 4.34 -24.51
N ASP A 129 -12.88 3.54 -23.43
CA ASP A 129 -14.12 3.36 -22.70
C ASP A 129 -14.08 4.21 -21.44
N ALA A 130 -15.19 4.83 -21.06
CA ALA A 130 -15.31 5.57 -19.80
C ALA A 130 -15.15 4.62 -18.59
N LYS A 131 -14.46 5.08 -17.55
CA LYS A 131 -14.33 4.45 -16.25
C LYS A 131 -14.75 5.49 -15.22
N TYR A 132 -15.84 5.23 -14.50
CA TYR A 132 -16.45 6.16 -13.56
C TYR A 132 -15.87 6.00 -12.17
N TYR A 133 -15.56 7.12 -11.51
CA TYR A 133 -15.01 7.14 -10.16
C TYR A 133 -15.53 8.33 -9.36
N PHE A 134 -15.38 8.28 -8.03
CA PHE A 134 -15.84 9.33 -7.14
C PHE A 134 -14.79 10.40 -6.93
N TYR A 135 -15.26 11.64 -6.83
CA TYR A 135 -14.48 12.77 -6.35
C TYR A 135 -15.28 13.54 -5.30
N ILE A 136 -14.61 14.35 -4.50
CA ILE A 136 -15.25 15.28 -3.57
C ILE A 136 -15.10 16.68 -4.15
N SER A 137 -16.23 17.34 -4.27
CA SER A 137 -16.29 18.72 -4.72
C SER A 137 -15.74 19.66 -3.65
N SER A 138 -14.75 20.48 -4.02
CA SER A 138 -14.16 21.47 -3.12
C SER A 138 -15.08 22.65 -2.83
N THR A 139 -16.17 22.79 -3.57
CA THR A 139 -17.09 23.93 -3.46
C THR A 139 -18.16 23.71 -2.38
N ASP A 140 -18.70 22.50 -2.31
CA ASP A 140 -19.83 22.15 -1.43
C ASP A 140 -19.58 20.90 -0.57
N GLY A 141 -18.44 20.21 -0.78
CA GLY A 141 -18.12 18.98 -0.08
C GLY A 141 -18.95 17.76 -0.48
N GLU A 142 -19.72 17.88 -1.58
CA GLU A 142 -20.54 16.77 -2.06
C GLU A 142 -19.73 15.75 -2.88
N ILE A 143 -20.20 14.51 -2.88
CA ILE A 143 -19.60 13.43 -3.66
C ILE A 143 -20.16 13.47 -5.07
N GLY A 144 -19.28 13.63 -6.05
CA GLY A 144 -19.64 13.60 -7.47
C GLY A 144 -19.05 12.37 -8.17
N ILE A 145 -19.56 12.13 -9.38
CA ILE A 145 -19.04 11.12 -10.30
C ILE A 145 -18.28 11.83 -11.41
N ASN A 146 -17.08 11.35 -11.71
CA ASN A 146 -16.30 11.79 -12.87
C ASN A 146 -15.93 10.58 -13.72
N ASP A 147 -15.63 10.81 -14.99
CA ASP A 147 -15.20 9.78 -15.92
C ASP A 147 -13.75 10.00 -16.35
N ILE A 148 -13.08 8.91 -16.68
CA ILE A 148 -11.69 8.90 -17.11
C ILE A 148 -11.49 7.82 -18.18
N TYR A 149 -10.57 8.06 -19.12
CA TYR A 149 -10.41 7.20 -20.29
C TYR A 149 -9.04 6.52 -20.37
N PHE A 150 -7.94 7.27 -20.36
CA PHE A 150 -6.62 6.80 -20.76
C PHE A 150 -5.58 6.74 -19.63
N TYR A 151 -5.88 7.22 -18.46
CA TYR A 151 -4.96 7.20 -17.31
C TYR A 151 -5.67 6.76 -16.04
N GLU A 152 -4.91 6.25 -15.07
CA GLU A 152 -5.43 5.85 -13.77
C GLU A 152 -5.25 6.96 -12.74
N ALA A 153 -6.32 7.28 -11.99
CA ALA A 153 -6.31 8.29 -10.94
C ALA A 153 -6.14 7.67 -9.53
N PHE A 154 -6.02 6.36 -9.42
CA PHE A 154 -5.90 5.60 -8.16
C PHE A 154 -6.98 5.95 -7.10
N PRO A 155 -8.27 5.98 -7.48
CA PRO A 155 -9.32 6.35 -6.53
C PRO A 155 -9.48 5.29 -5.44
N LEU A 156 -9.72 5.73 -4.19
CA LEU A 156 -9.89 4.88 -3.03
C LEU A 156 -10.99 3.80 -3.22
N PHE A 157 -12.07 4.20 -3.87
CA PHE A 157 -13.25 3.36 -4.10
C PHE A 157 -13.18 2.56 -5.41
N GLY A 158 -12.14 2.78 -6.24
CA GLY A 158 -11.96 2.14 -7.53
C GLY A 158 -12.91 2.68 -8.60
N TYR A 159 -13.17 1.87 -9.63
CA TYR A 159 -13.89 2.28 -10.82
C TYR A 159 -15.16 1.45 -11.04
N PHE A 160 -16.19 2.11 -11.58
CA PHE A 160 -17.39 1.48 -12.13
C PHE A 160 -17.34 1.47 -13.66
N LYS A 161 -17.95 0.44 -14.22
CA LYS A 161 -18.13 0.32 -15.65
C LYS A 161 -19.20 1.28 -16.17
N ASN A 162 -20.27 1.45 -15.40
CA ASN A 162 -21.44 2.25 -15.78
C ASN A 162 -21.66 3.39 -14.77
N GLU A 163 -22.11 4.53 -15.26
CA GLU A 163 -22.41 5.69 -14.43
C GLU A 163 -23.59 5.44 -13.48
N GLU A 164 -24.60 4.71 -13.96
CA GLU A 164 -25.79 4.38 -13.16
C GLU A 164 -25.44 3.53 -11.93
N ASP A 165 -24.48 2.61 -12.05
CA ASP A 165 -24.00 1.82 -10.92
C ASP A 165 -23.19 2.65 -9.93
N ALA A 166 -22.41 3.61 -10.43
CA ALA A 166 -21.71 4.58 -9.59
C ALA A 166 -22.72 5.49 -8.84
N GLN A 167 -23.79 5.95 -9.51
CA GLN A 167 -24.85 6.75 -8.85
C GLN A 167 -25.55 5.94 -7.75
N ARG A 168 -25.90 4.68 -8.00
CA ARG A 168 -26.48 3.80 -6.98
C ARG A 168 -25.56 3.61 -5.77
N ALA A 169 -24.24 3.57 -6.00
CA ALA A 169 -23.29 3.50 -4.89
C ALA A 169 -23.28 4.79 -4.05
N ILE A 170 -23.43 5.97 -4.67
CA ILE A 170 -23.61 7.23 -3.92
C ILE A 170 -24.92 7.19 -3.12
N ASP A 171 -26.01 6.75 -3.70
CA ASP A 171 -27.31 6.66 -3.04
C ASP A 171 -27.28 5.73 -1.81
N LEU A 172 -26.47 4.67 -1.84
CA LEU A 172 -26.35 3.67 -0.77
C LEU A 172 -25.29 4.00 0.29
N PHE A 173 -24.19 4.62 -0.09
CA PHE A 173 -23.02 4.77 0.76
C PHE A 173 -22.56 6.23 0.92
N GLY A 174 -23.12 7.18 0.18
CA GLY A 174 -22.64 8.55 0.11
C GLY A 174 -22.59 9.25 1.47
N ASP A 175 -23.64 9.14 2.27
CA ASP A 175 -23.69 9.75 3.61
C ASP A 175 -22.60 9.17 4.51
N GLU A 176 -22.39 7.85 4.49
CA GLU A 176 -21.36 7.19 5.30
C GLU A 176 -19.94 7.52 4.79
N ILE A 177 -19.76 7.63 3.49
CA ILE A 177 -18.46 8.08 2.91
C ILE A 177 -18.19 9.51 3.38
N LYS A 178 -19.18 10.41 3.33
CA LYS A 178 -19.02 11.79 3.76
C LYS A 178 -18.67 11.87 5.24
N GLU A 179 -19.41 11.18 6.11
CA GLU A 179 -19.12 11.12 7.55
C GLU A 179 -17.69 10.64 7.84
N LEU A 180 -17.25 9.54 7.19
CA LEU A 180 -16.03 8.86 7.56
C LEU A 180 -14.76 9.35 6.85
N PHE A 181 -14.88 10.02 5.69
CA PHE A 181 -13.72 10.41 4.87
C PHE A 181 -13.65 11.92 4.57
N VAL A 182 -14.74 12.67 4.79
CA VAL A 182 -14.78 14.12 4.53
C VAL A 182 -14.89 14.89 5.84
N ASP A 183 -15.96 14.68 6.58
CA ASP A 183 -16.29 15.50 7.75
C ASP A 183 -15.37 15.21 8.95
N CYS A 184 -14.83 13.98 9.04
CA CYS A 184 -13.96 13.58 10.17
C CYS A 184 -12.55 14.19 10.10
N GLU A 185 -12.09 14.70 8.96
CA GLU A 185 -10.78 15.37 8.83
C GLU A 185 -10.83 16.85 9.22
N ALA A 186 -12.03 17.40 9.43
CA ALA A 186 -12.25 18.78 9.84
C ALA A 186 -12.20 19.01 11.37
N GLN A 187 -11.89 17.96 12.16
CA GLN A 187 -11.74 18.00 13.62
C GLN A 187 -10.28 17.80 14.01
#